data_abe8a04e8bdf185cf1927086432b8036
#
_entry.id   abe8a04e8bdf185cf1927086432b8036
#
_cell.length_a   1.000
_cell.length_b   1.000
_cell.length_c   1.000
_cell.angle_alpha   90.00
_cell.angle_beta   90.00
_cell.angle_gamma   90.00
#
_symmetry.space_group_name_H-M   'P 1'
#
loop_
_entity.id
_entity.type
_entity.pdbx_description
1 polymer ?
#
loop_
_entity_poly.entity_id
_entity_poly.type
_entity_poly.pdbx_seq_one_letter_code
_entity_poly.pdbx_strand_id
1 'polypeptide(L)'
;MAVIDLPAAASERLTRVHIAGAMALSVEAGWNQTPDDWALFIDRGQTRGIFIEGELIATAATLPYEPRLGYVSMVLVTPRYRNRGIATRMLRESVDDLEARDWAAMLDATPAGAVVYRRLGFVDIFPLRRWQGEGGNARGAALRPARPQDVDWLITLDATAFGASRWFLIRDFLARSGTQTLVSDAGFVVRRKGIRADQIGPLVAADAQGAQQLLAAALGLGGGPVFLDVPDHQQSIAAMLEARKFSVQRPFTRMAHGLSTRPDDPARLFVAAGPEFG
;
A
#
# COMPACT_ATOMS: atom_id res chain seq x y z
N MET A 1 39.52 -7.53 -2.73
CA MET A 1 38.04 -7.56 -2.66
C MET A 1 37.53 -8.34 -3.85
N ALA A 2 36.92 -9.51 -3.64
CA ALA A 2 36.27 -10.26 -4.72
C ALA A 2 35.14 -9.40 -5.32
N VAL A 3 35.13 -9.27 -6.64
CA VAL A 3 34.00 -8.66 -7.36
C VAL A 3 32.84 -9.65 -7.19
N ILE A 4 31.93 -9.36 -6.24
CA ILE A 4 30.70 -10.14 -6.10
C ILE A 4 29.88 -9.89 -7.35
N ASP A 5 29.68 -10.93 -8.15
CA ASP A 5 28.81 -10.87 -9.32
C ASP A 5 27.37 -10.71 -8.81
N LEU A 6 26.91 -9.47 -8.70
CA LEU A 6 25.60 -9.08 -8.19
C LEU A 6 24.40 -9.65 -8.96
N PRO A 7 24.50 -9.97 -10.27
CA PRO A 7 23.48 -10.74 -10.96
C PRO A 7 23.32 -12.18 -10.45
N ALA A 8 24.36 -12.76 -9.81
CA ALA A 8 24.37 -14.16 -9.40
C ALA A 8 23.82 -14.42 -7.97
N ALA A 9 23.72 -13.40 -7.11
CA ALA A 9 23.15 -13.59 -5.77
C ALA A 9 21.65 -13.93 -5.89
N ALA A 10 21.28 -15.18 -5.54
CA ALA A 10 19.89 -15.62 -5.59
C ALA A 10 19.01 -14.84 -4.59
N SER A 11 17.74 -14.62 -4.95
CA SER A 11 16.76 -14.11 -3.99
C SER A 11 16.32 -15.25 -3.08
N GLU A 12 16.21 -14.97 -1.78
CA GLU A 12 15.80 -15.94 -0.76
C GLU A 12 14.46 -15.51 -0.16
N ARG A 13 13.65 -16.49 0.28
CA ARG A 13 12.39 -16.19 0.98
C ARG A 13 12.70 -15.61 2.35
N LEU A 14 12.13 -14.44 2.64
CA LEU A 14 12.24 -13.83 3.96
C LEU A 14 11.29 -14.52 4.96
N THR A 15 11.73 -14.52 6.21
CA THR A 15 10.98 -14.98 7.37
C THR A 15 10.94 -13.88 8.42
N ARG A 16 10.19 -14.05 9.49
CA ARG A 16 10.07 -13.04 10.56
C ARG A 16 11.41 -12.62 11.19
N VAL A 17 12.45 -13.47 11.14
CA VAL A 17 13.78 -13.11 11.66
C VAL A 17 14.44 -11.99 10.85
N HIS A 18 14.01 -11.76 9.61
CA HIS A 18 14.52 -10.74 8.70
C HIS A 18 13.81 -9.37 8.82
N ILE A 19 12.78 -9.26 9.69
CA ILE A 19 12.00 -8.00 9.83
C ILE A 19 12.91 -6.82 10.15
N ALA A 20 13.89 -6.98 11.02
CA ALA A 20 14.81 -5.90 11.38
C ALA A 20 15.60 -5.37 10.16
N GLY A 21 16.15 -6.26 9.32
CA GLY A 21 16.82 -5.88 8.07
C GLY A 21 15.87 -5.22 7.06
N ALA A 22 14.67 -5.75 6.91
CA ALA A 22 13.64 -5.19 6.03
C ALA A 22 13.18 -3.80 6.50
N MET A 23 13.04 -3.59 7.80
CA MET A 23 12.78 -2.28 8.41
C MET A 23 13.92 -1.30 8.14
N ALA A 24 15.18 -1.74 8.22
CA ALA A 24 16.34 -0.87 7.92
C ALA A 24 16.25 -0.33 6.48
N LEU A 25 15.90 -1.17 5.49
CA LEU A 25 15.69 -0.74 4.10
C LEU A 25 14.52 0.24 3.95
N SER A 26 13.41 0.04 4.69
CA SER A 26 12.27 0.98 4.68
C SER A 26 12.66 2.34 5.27
N VAL A 27 13.38 2.36 6.38
CA VAL A 27 13.87 3.58 7.04
C VAL A 27 14.85 4.32 6.13
N GLU A 28 15.81 3.62 5.51
CA GLU A 28 16.77 4.17 4.54
C GLU A 28 16.08 4.80 3.32
N ALA A 29 14.98 4.19 2.86
CA ALA A 29 14.14 4.72 1.78
C ALA A 29 13.21 5.87 2.22
N GLY A 30 13.14 6.16 3.51
CA GLY A 30 12.23 7.16 4.09
C GLY A 30 10.76 6.77 4.00
N TRP A 31 10.46 5.47 4.02
CA TRP A 31 9.11 4.94 3.93
C TRP A 31 8.41 4.85 5.29
N ASN A 32 7.11 4.55 5.29
CA ASN A 32 6.25 4.65 6.48
C ASN A 32 5.93 3.31 7.15
N GLN A 33 6.44 2.18 6.61
CA GLN A 33 6.09 0.84 7.06
C GLN A 33 6.57 0.55 8.47
N THR A 34 5.74 -0.20 9.19
CA THR A 34 5.99 -0.69 10.54
C THR A 34 6.48 -2.15 10.52
N PRO A 35 6.97 -2.68 11.65
CA PRO A 35 7.24 -4.11 11.78
C PRO A 35 6.01 -4.99 11.51
N ASP A 36 4.79 -4.53 11.86
CA ASP A 36 3.55 -5.25 11.60
C ASP A 36 3.25 -5.34 10.09
N ASP A 37 3.56 -4.28 9.32
CA ASP A 37 3.45 -4.33 7.86
C ASP A 37 4.38 -5.40 7.27
N TRP A 38 5.63 -5.43 7.70
CA TRP A 38 6.58 -6.45 7.26
C TRP A 38 6.20 -7.87 7.69
N ALA A 39 5.65 -8.03 8.92
CA ALA A 39 5.12 -9.31 9.38
C ALA A 39 3.98 -9.79 8.45
N LEU A 40 3.06 -8.90 8.07
CA LEU A 40 1.98 -9.22 7.14
C LEU A 40 2.50 -9.67 5.77
N PHE A 41 3.47 -8.95 5.17
CA PHE A 41 4.09 -9.34 3.90
C PHE A 41 4.74 -10.73 3.97
N ILE A 42 5.42 -11.03 5.06
CA ILE A 42 6.12 -12.30 5.26
C ILE A 42 5.14 -13.44 5.50
N ASP A 43 4.12 -13.22 6.32
CA ASP A 43 3.18 -14.28 6.72
C ASP A 43 2.13 -14.59 5.67
N ARG A 44 1.69 -13.59 4.90
CA ARG A 44 0.59 -13.70 3.94
C ARG A 44 1.02 -13.67 2.49
N GLY A 45 2.21 -13.13 2.23
CA GLY A 45 2.73 -12.95 0.89
C GLY A 45 3.90 -13.84 0.54
N GLN A 46 4.42 -13.57 -0.63
CA GLN A 46 5.75 -14.03 -1.05
C GLN A 46 6.71 -12.86 -0.92
N THR A 47 7.50 -12.88 0.14
CA THR A 47 8.50 -11.83 0.41
C THR A 47 9.88 -12.41 0.22
N ARG A 48 10.65 -11.81 -0.68
CA ARG A 48 12.01 -12.22 -1.04
C ARG A 48 13.02 -11.14 -0.71
N GLY A 49 14.24 -11.53 -0.45
CA GLY A 49 15.37 -10.64 -0.21
C GLY A 49 16.64 -11.15 -0.86
N ILE A 50 17.58 -10.24 -1.09
CA ILE A 50 18.93 -10.57 -1.54
C ILE A 50 19.90 -10.18 -0.44
N PHE A 51 20.79 -11.10 -0.12
CA PHE A 51 21.83 -10.93 0.90
C PHE A 51 23.22 -10.87 0.28
N ILE A 52 24.05 -9.97 0.80
CA ILE A 52 25.49 -9.90 0.50
C ILE A 52 26.23 -9.81 1.82
N GLU A 53 27.17 -10.75 2.04
CA GLU A 53 27.95 -10.82 3.28
C GLU A 53 27.06 -10.82 4.55
N GLY A 54 25.86 -11.45 4.47
CA GLY A 54 24.90 -11.50 5.57
C GLY A 54 24.01 -10.26 5.72
N GLU A 55 24.24 -9.21 4.97
CA GLU A 55 23.41 -7.98 4.95
C GLU A 55 22.27 -8.11 3.94
N LEU A 56 21.04 -7.82 4.34
CA LEU A 56 19.87 -7.72 3.46
C LEU A 56 19.95 -6.41 2.65
N ILE A 57 20.22 -6.52 1.35
CA ILE A 57 20.48 -5.37 0.48
C ILE A 57 19.31 -5.00 -0.43
N ALA A 58 18.38 -5.92 -0.63
CA ALA A 58 17.20 -5.68 -1.47
C ALA A 58 16.02 -6.56 -1.02
N THR A 59 14.80 -6.07 -1.28
CA THR A 59 13.55 -6.80 -1.02
C THR A 59 12.56 -6.63 -2.17
N ALA A 60 11.61 -7.57 -2.27
CA ALA A 60 10.35 -7.46 -2.98
C ALA A 60 9.29 -8.31 -2.27
N ALA A 61 8.05 -7.87 -2.28
CA ALA A 61 6.94 -8.59 -1.69
C ALA A 61 5.74 -8.63 -2.65
N THR A 62 5.02 -9.76 -2.66
CA THR A 62 3.78 -9.94 -3.41
C THR A 62 2.71 -10.46 -2.46
N LEU A 63 1.63 -9.69 -2.28
CA LEU A 63 0.45 -10.12 -1.53
C LEU A 63 -0.58 -10.76 -2.48
N PRO A 64 -1.13 -11.93 -2.14
CA PRO A 64 -2.15 -12.59 -2.95
C PRO A 64 -3.53 -12.02 -2.63
N TYR A 65 -4.17 -11.36 -3.60
CA TYR A 65 -5.55 -10.91 -3.51
C TYR A 65 -6.45 -11.77 -4.40
N GLU A 66 -7.56 -12.23 -3.84
CA GLU A 66 -8.45 -13.15 -4.53
C GLU A 66 -9.36 -12.43 -5.54
N PRO A 67 -9.73 -13.07 -6.68
CA PRO A 67 -9.38 -14.47 -6.99
C PRO A 67 -8.02 -14.69 -7.64
N ARG A 68 -7.43 -13.70 -8.36
CA ARG A 68 -6.21 -13.90 -9.18
C ARG A 68 -5.42 -12.60 -9.37
N LEU A 69 -5.17 -11.88 -8.29
CA LEU A 69 -4.42 -10.64 -8.32
C LEU A 69 -3.25 -10.69 -7.33
N GLY A 70 -2.02 -10.52 -7.82
CA GLY A 70 -0.86 -10.30 -6.98
C GLY A 70 -0.58 -8.80 -6.82
N TYR A 71 -0.53 -8.30 -5.60
CA TYR A 71 -0.12 -6.92 -5.36
C TYR A 71 1.37 -6.88 -5.03
N VAL A 72 2.18 -6.37 -5.98
CA VAL A 72 3.64 -6.31 -5.84
C VAL A 72 4.03 -5.00 -5.17
N SER A 73 4.83 -5.09 -4.14
CA SER A 73 5.26 -3.94 -3.36
C SER A 73 6.62 -4.18 -2.69
N MET A 74 7.07 -3.25 -1.85
CA MET A 74 8.29 -3.35 -1.07
C MET A 74 9.54 -3.66 -1.92
N VAL A 75 9.55 -3.19 -3.18
CA VAL A 75 10.71 -3.30 -4.07
C VAL A 75 11.72 -2.25 -3.65
N LEU A 76 12.64 -2.64 -2.79
CA LEU A 76 13.66 -1.80 -2.18
C LEU A 76 15.05 -2.30 -2.56
N VAL A 77 15.97 -1.39 -2.76
CA VAL A 77 17.40 -1.66 -2.92
C VAL A 77 18.17 -0.58 -2.17
N THR A 78 19.08 -0.99 -1.28
CA THR A 78 19.95 -0.02 -0.58
C THR A 78 20.75 0.82 -1.56
N PRO A 79 20.99 2.11 -1.31
CA PRO A 79 21.66 3.04 -2.24
C PRO A 79 22.97 2.51 -2.83
N ARG A 80 23.78 1.83 -2.03
CA ARG A 80 25.08 1.27 -2.45
C ARG A 80 24.98 0.28 -3.62
N TYR A 81 23.82 -0.36 -3.79
CA TYR A 81 23.58 -1.40 -4.80
C TYR A 81 22.55 -0.99 -5.88
N ARG A 82 22.09 0.26 -5.89
CA ARG A 82 21.17 0.78 -6.92
C ARG A 82 21.85 0.85 -8.29
N ASN A 83 21.01 0.98 -9.33
CA ASN A 83 21.43 1.08 -10.73
C ASN A 83 22.22 -0.14 -11.27
N ARG A 84 22.01 -1.31 -10.67
CA ARG A 84 22.64 -2.58 -11.06
C ARG A 84 21.62 -3.63 -11.50
N GLY A 85 20.39 -3.22 -11.83
CA GLY A 85 19.33 -4.12 -12.33
C GLY A 85 18.62 -4.96 -11.25
N ILE A 86 19.01 -4.85 -9.96
CA ILE A 86 18.48 -5.67 -8.86
C ILE A 86 16.96 -5.53 -8.71
N ALA A 87 16.44 -4.30 -8.63
CA ALA A 87 15.00 -4.05 -8.52
C ALA A 87 14.22 -4.62 -9.72
N THR A 88 14.74 -4.45 -10.92
CA THR A 88 14.15 -4.98 -12.17
C THR A 88 14.08 -6.50 -12.13
N ARG A 89 15.16 -7.18 -11.67
CA ARG A 89 15.20 -8.62 -11.55
C ARG A 89 14.17 -9.11 -10.53
N MET A 90 14.15 -8.55 -9.33
CA MET A 90 13.21 -8.97 -8.26
C MET A 90 11.76 -8.75 -8.67
N LEU A 91 11.45 -7.64 -9.37
CA LEU A 91 10.12 -7.43 -9.90
C LEU A 91 9.77 -8.46 -10.98
N ARG A 92 10.69 -8.78 -11.88
CA ARG A 92 10.46 -9.82 -12.90
C ARG A 92 10.20 -11.17 -12.26
N GLU A 93 10.99 -11.58 -11.27
CA GLU A 93 10.74 -12.81 -10.51
C GLU A 93 9.31 -12.83 -9.90
N SER A 94 8.83 -11.68 -9.38
CA SER A 94 7.47 -11.58 -8.85
C SER A 94 6.41 -11.70 -9.95
N VAL A 95 6.64 -11.11 -11.12
CA VAL A 95 5.72 -11.20 -12.27
C VAL A 95 5.69 -12.62 -12.82
N ASP A 96 6.86 -13.24 -13.04
CA ASP A 96 6.98 -14.61 -13.55
C ASP A 96 6.26 -15.61 -12.61
N ASP A 97 6.41 -15.45 -11.29
CA ASP A 97 5.69 -16.26 -10.28
C ASP A 97 4.15 -16.11 -10.38
N LEU A 98 3.66 -14.91 -10.70
CA LEU A 98 2.22 -14.64 -10.89
C LEU A 98 1.71 -15.17 -12.22
N GLU A 99 2.43 -14.94 -13.31
CA GLU A 99 2.10 -15.46 -14.65
C GLU A 99 2.02 -16.99 -14.66
N ALA A 100 2.96 -17.66 -13.98
CA ALA A 100 2.95 -19.12 -13.84
C ALA A 100 1.68 -19.67 -13.16
N ARG A 101 0.92 -18.82 -12.46
CA ARG A 101 -0.36 -19.14 -11.81
C ARG A 101 -1.57 -18.61 -12.56
N ASP A 102 -1.39 -17.97 -13.71
CA ASP A 102 -2.45 -17.24 -14.41
C ASP A 102 -3.06 -16.11 -13.54
N TRP A 103 -2.18 -15.37 -12.84
CA TRP A 103 -2.54 -14.23 -11.99
C TRP A 103 -2.02 -12.95 -12.60
N ALA A 104 -2.81 -11.89 -12.52
CA ALA A 104 -2.37 -10.54 -12.84
C ALA A 104 -1.50 -9.95 -11.72
N ALA A 105 -0.62 -9.01 -12.10
CA ALA A 105 0.14 -8.21 -11.15
C ALA A 105 -0.38 -6.77 -11.10
N MET A 106 -0.41 -6.16 -9.92
CA MET A 106 -0.72 -4.74 -9.72
C MET A 106 0.25 -4.12 -8.71
N LEU A 107 0.53 -2.82 -8.84
CA LEU A 107 1.40 -2.07 -7.96
C LEU A 107 1.15 -0.57 -8.03
N ASP A 108 1.64 0.19 -7.06
CA ASP A 108 1.71 1.65 -7.10
C ASP A 108 3.16 2.09 -7.32
N ALA A 109 3.44 2.60 -8.52
CA ALA A 109 4.77 2.98 -8.96
C ALA A 109 5.10 4.42 -8.61
N THR A 110 6.28 4.66 -8.06
CA THR A 110 6.88 6.01 -8.08
C THR A 110 7.21 6.43 -9.53
N PRO A 111 7.39 7.72 -9.85
CA PRO A 111 7.75 8.16 -11.21
C PRO A 111 8.98 7.44 -11.79
N ALA A 112 10.01 7.22 -10.96
CA ALA A 112 11.20 6.48 -11.37
C ALA A 112 10.92 4.99 -11.62
N GLY A 113 10.08 4.37 -10.78
CA GLY A 113 9.67 2.98 -10.92
C GLY A 113 8.81 2.76 -12.17
N ALA A 114 7.89 3.67 -12.47
CA ALA A 114 6.98 3.55 -13.61
C ALA A 114 7.74 3.42 -14.96
N VAL A 115 8.87 4.13 -15.11
CA VAL A 115 9.72 4.01 -16.31
C VAL A 115 10.24 2.58 -16.49
N VAL A 116 10.66 1.95 -15.39
CA VAL A 116 11.17 0.57 -15.41
C VAL A 116 10.03 -0.41 -15.64
N TYR A 117 8.89 -0.22 -14.98
CA TYR A 117 7.77 -1.16 -14.98
C TYR A 117 7.04 -1.23 -16.32
N ARG A 118 6.93 -0.09 -17.05
CA ARG A 118 6.43 -0.11 -18.44
C ARG A 118 7.28 -1.00 -19.37
N ARG A 119 8.60 -1.05 -19.16
CA ARG A 119 9.49 -1.95 -19.92
C ARG A 119 9.31 -3.43 -19.59
N LEU A 120 8.67 -3.71 -18.46
CA LEU A 120 8.28 -5.07 -18.02
C LEU A 120 6.83 -5.39 -18.37
N GLY A 121 6.16 -4.60 -19.22
CA GLY A 121 4.80 -4.86 -19.69
C GLY A 121 3.70 -4.33 -18.79
N PHE A 122 4.01 -3.57 -17.73
CA PHE A 122 2.97 -2.90 -16.94
C PHE A 122 2.36 -1.73 -17.71
N VAL A 123 1.05 -1.59 -17.60
CA VAL A 123 0.28 -0.47 -18.15
C VAL A 123 -0.25 0.41 -17.03
N ASP A 124 -0.38 1.71 -17.30
CA ASP A 124 -0.92 2.67 -16.36
C ASP A 124 -2.44 2.47 -16.23
N ILE A 125 -2.95 2.40 -14.99
CA ILE A 125 -4.38 2.30 -14.70
C ILE A 125 -4.93 3.66 -14.30
N PHE A 126 -4.36 4.30 -13.28
CA PHE A 126 -4.69 5.68 -12.89
C PHE A 126 -3.57 6.32 -12.05
N PRO A 127 -3.46 7.65 -12.05
CA PRO A 127 -2.58 8.38 -11.15
C PRO A 127 -3.21 8.53 -9.76
N LEU A 128 -2.37 8.54 -8.72
CA LEU A 128 -2.73 8.86 -7.36
C LEU A 128 -1.62 9.66 -6.68
N ARG A 129 -1.95 10.38 -5.61
CA ARG A 129 -0.99 11.22 -4.89
C ARG A 129 -1.02 10.93 -3.40
N ARG A 130 0.18 10.89 -2.82
CA ARG A 130 0.32 10.96 -1.37
C ARG A 130 0.19 12.38 -0.91
N TRP A 131 -0.80 12.61 -0.07
CA TRP A 131 -1.01 13.84 0.67
C TRP A 131 -0.42 13.71 2.06
N GLN A 132 0.10 14.82 2.59
CA GLN A 132 0.60 14.92 3.95
C GLN A 132 0.06 16.18 4.63
N GLY A 133 -0.20 16.09 5.92
CA GLY A 133 -0.67 17.22 6.73
C GLY A 133 -0.82 16.82 8.20
N GLU A 134 -1.47 17.67 8.98
CA GLU A 134 -1.69 17.46 10.40
C GLU A 134 -3.14 17.02 10.67
N GLY A 135 -3.29 15.96 11.48
CA GLY A 135 -4.55 15.55 12.05
C GLY A 135 -4.96 16.39 13.27
N GLY A 136 -6.13 16.11 13.83
CA GLY A 136 -6.55 16.63 15.16
C GLY A 136 -7.51 17.82 15.14
N ASN A 137 -7.61 18.59 14.07
CA ASN A 137 -8.45 19.80 14.01
C ASN A 137 -9.74 19.63 13.18
N ALA A 138 -10.23 18.41 13.05
CA ALA A 138 -11.44 18.14 12.26
C ALA A 138 -12.62 17.86 13.20
N ARG A 139 -13.72 18.62 13.05
CA ARG A 139 -15.01 18.26 13.61
C ARG A 139 -15.72 17.42 12.54
N GLY A 140 -15.76 16.11 12.73
CA GLY A 140 -16.51 15.17 11.89
C GLY A 140 -17.86 14.80 12.52
N ALA A 141 -18.71 14.14 11.75
CA ALA A 141 -19.87 13.46 12.29
C ALA A 141 -19.44 12.44 13.36
N ALA A 142 -20.29 12.22 14.35
CA ALA A 142 -20.07 11.18 15.36
C ALA A 142 -20.28 9.80 14.71
N LEU A 143 -19.20 9.26 14.13
CA LEU A 143 -19.19 7.91 13.57
C LEU A 143 -18.80 6.91 14.65
N ARG A 144 -19.34 5.70 14.56
CA ARG A 144 -19.00 4.65 15.53
C ARG A 144 -17.73 3.91 15.14
N PRO A 145 -16.96 3.42 16.10
CA PRO A 145 -15.89 2.46 15.83
C PRO A 145 -16.46 1.16 15.23
N ALA A 146 -15.66 0.51 14.38
CA ALA A 146 -15.93 -0.83 13.89
C ALA A 146 -15.95 -1.83 15.07
N ARG A 147 -16.82 -2.84 14.98
CA ARG A 147 -17.00 -3.92 15.93
C ARG A 147 -16.66 -5.26 15.29
N PRO A 148 -16.38 -6.32 16.05
CA PRO A 148 -16.08 -7.64 15.49
C PRO A 148 -17.13 -8.15 14.47
N GLN A 149 -18.42 -7.87 14.70
CA GLN A 149 -19.51 -8.24 13.79
C GLN A 149 -19.50 -7.49 12.44
N ASP A 150 -18.78 -6.37 12.33
CA ASP A 150 -18.71 -5.60 11.09
C ASP A 150 -17.68 -6.18 10.10
N VAL A 151 -16.79 -7.08 10.55
CA VAL A 151 -15.60 -7.52 9.80
C VAL A 151 -15.94 -8.05 8.41
N ASP A 152 -16.90 -8.96 8.31
CA ASP A 152 -17.25 -9.59 7.02
C ASP A 152 -17.90 -8.59 6.06
N TRP A 153 -18.69 -7.65 6.59
CA TRP A 153 -19.24 -6.55 5.82
C TRP A 153 -18.16 -5.59 5.32
N LEU A 154 -17.18 -5.23 6.16
CA LEU A 154 -16.04 -4.38 5.77
C LEU A 154 -15.19 -5.03 4.68
N ILE A 155 -14.94 -6.35 4.78
CA ILE A 155 -14.24 -7.13 3.76
C ILE A 155 -15.00 -7.09 2.43
N THR A 156 -16.32 -7.23 2.46
CA THR A 156 -17.16 -7.18 1.25
C THR A 156 -17.14 -5.80 0.61
N LEU A 157 -17.26 -4.72 1.40
CA LEU A 157 -17.17 -3.36 0.91
C LEU A 157 -15.80 -3.07 0.28
N ASP A 158 -14.73 -3.45 0.97
CA ASP A 158 -13.37 -3.27 0.49
C ASP A 158 -13.13 -4.03 -0.82
N ALA A 159 -13.54 -5.30 -0.88
CA ALA A 159 -13.40 -6.12 -2.08
C ALA A 159 -14.16 -5.54 -3.27
N THR A 160 -15.36 -4.99 -3.06
CA THR A 160 -16.15 -4.32 -4.09
C THR A 160 -15.46 -3.05 -4.58
N ALA A 161 -14.92 -2.24 -3.67
CA ALA A 161 -14.27 -0.98 -4.01
C ALA A 161 -12.89 -1.19 -4.66
N PHE A 162 -12.11 -2.13 -4.16
CA PHE A 162 -10.75 -2.43 -4.65
C PHE A 162 -10.74 -3.34 -5.89
N GLY A 163 -11.79 -4.16 -6.08
CA GLY A 163 -11.92 -5.09 -7.20
C GLY A 163 -11.25 -6.46 -6.99
N ALA A 164 -10.76 -6.72 -5.79
CA ALA A 164 -10.24 -8.01 -5.37
C ALA A 164 -10.34 -8.17 -3.85
N SER A 165 -10.52 -9.39 -3.38
CA SER A 165 -10.59 -9.64 -1.93
C SER A 165 -9.20 -9.65 -1.31
N ARG A 166 -8.99 -8.74 -0.38
CA ARG A 166 -7.81 -8.67 0.49
C ARG A 166 -8.23 -8.83 1.96
N TRP A 167 -9.09 -9.81 2.20
CA TRP A 167 -9.74 -10.08 3.49
C TRP A 167 -8.77 -10.15 4.67
N PHE A 168 -7.60 -10.75 4.47
CA PHE A 168 -6.58 -10.87 5.50
C PHE A 168 -5.98 -9.51 5.90
N LEU A 169 -5.88 -8.56 4.94
CA LEU A 169 -5.41 -7.20 5.19
C LEU A 169 -6.40 -6.43 6.08
N ILE A 170 -7.70 -6.50 5.76
CA ILE A 170 -8.74 -5.83 6.55
C ILE A 170 -8.79 -6.42 7.97
N ARG A 171 -8.73 -7.75 8.10
CA ARG A 171 -8.68 -8.41 9.42
C ARG A 171 -7.44 -8.03 10.22
N ASP A 172 -6.29 -7.98 9.58
CA ASP A 172 -5.04 -7.59 10.21
C ASP A 172 -5.10 -6.14 10.71
N PHE A 173 -5.55 -5.20 9.88
CA PHE A 173 -5.69 -3.80 10.29
C PHE A 173 -6.62 -3.62 11.49
N LEU A 174 -7.75 -4.34 11.50
CA LEU A 174 -8.71 -4.28 12.62
C LEU A 174 -8.14 -4.87 13.93
N ALA A 175 -7.20 -5.79 13.84
CA ALA A 175 -6.58 -6.44 14.99
C ALA A 175 -5.36 -5.69 15.55
N ARG A 176 -4.77 -4.75 14.79
CA ARG A 176 -3.56 -4.05 15.20
C ARG A 176 -3.82 -3.06 16.34
N SER A 177 -2.94 -3.06 17.33
CA SER A 177 -2.94 -2.05 18.37
C SER A 177 -2.74 -0.65 17.78
N GLY A 178 -3.53 0.33 18.25
CA GLY A 178 -3.47 1.71 17.79
C GLY A 178 -4.13 1.96 16.43
N THR A 179 -4.69 0.96 15.77
CA THR A 179 -5.56 1.16 14.60
C THR A 179 -6.96 1.55 15.05
N GLN A 180 -7.52 2.53 14.39
CA GLN A 180 -8.89 2.99 14.59
C GLN A 180 -9.65 2.90 13.26
N THR A 181 -10.76 2.16 13.27
CA THR A 181 -11.64 2.04 12.11
C THR A 181 -12.99 2.63 12.45
N LEU A 182 -13.42 3.62 11.67
CA LEU A 182 -14.73 4.24 11.78
C LEU A 182 -15.65 3.74 10.67
N VAL A 183 -16.91 3.57 11.01
CA VAL A 183 -17.95 3.09 10.09
C VAL A 183 -19.16 4.02 10.07
N SER A 184 -19.74 4.14 8.88
CA SER A 184 -21.07 4.69 8.60
C SER A 184 -21.97 3.60 8.04
N ASP A 185 -23.22 3.91 7.72
CA ASP A 185 -24.16 2.93 7.13
C ASP A 185 -23.71 2.41 5.75
N ALA A 186 -22.87 3.15 5.04
CA ALA A 186 -22.50 2.86 3.65
C ALA A 186 -20.98 2.96 3.37
N GLY A 187 -20.14 2.90 4.41
CA GLY A 187 -18.71 3.02 4.21
C GLY A 187 -17.88 2.91 5.49
N PHE A 188 -16.56 2.93 5.30
CA PHE A 188 -15.62 2.88 6.41
C PHE A 188 -14.29 3.58 6.06
N VAL A 189 -13.54 3.91 7.10
CA VAL A 189 -12.18 4.43 6.99
C VAL A 189 -11.30 3.83 8.08
N VAL A 190 -10.07 3.50 7.72
CA VAL A 190 -9.04 3.02 8.65
C VAL A 190 -8.01 4.12 8.89
N ARG A 191 -7.64 4.35 10.16
CA ARG A 191 -6.45 5.12 10.55
C ARG A 191 -5.53 4.21 11.35
N ARG A 192 -4.32 3.98 10.83
CA ARG A 192 -3.31 3.08 11.42
C ARG A 192 -2.00 3.80 11.67
N LYS A 193 -1.20 3.30 12.60
CA LYS A 193 0.13 3.82 12.88
C LYS A 193 1.10 3.54 11.73
N GLY A 194 2.01 4.50 11.49
CA GLY A 194 3.19 4.34 10.67
C GLY A 194 4.40 4.89 11.40
N ILE A 195 5.59 4.63 10.87
CA ILE A 195 6.85 5.11 11.49
C ILE A 195 6.98 6.63 11.46
N ARG A 196 6.52 7.27 10.37
CA ARG A 196 6.69 8.72 10.13
C ARG A 196 5.41 9.51 10.35
N ALA A 197 4.27 8.89 10.06
CA ALA A 197 2.96 9.52 10.11
C ALA A 197 1.89 8.42 10.24
N ASP A 198 0.76 8.75 10.86
CA ASP A 198 -0.41 7.87 10.77
C ASP A 198 -0.86 7.76 9.31
N GLN A 199 -1.23 6.57 8.86
CA GLN A 199 -1.80 6.35 7.53
C GLN A 199 -3.31 6.30 7.63
N ILE A 200 -4.02 7.14 6.86
CA ILE A 200 -5.46 7.03 6.67
C ILE A 200 -5.70 6.33 5.33
N GLY A 201 -6.44 5.23 5.39
CA GLY A 201 -6.79 4.37 4.27
C GLY A 201 -6.75 2.87 4.63
N PRO A 202 -7.58 2.04 3.97
CA PRO A 202 -8.53 2.42 2.94
C PRO A 202 -9.68 3.32 3.45
N LEU A 203 -10.22 4.16 2.55
CA LEU A 203 -11.48 4.85 2.72
C LEU A 203 -12.40 4.43 1.59
N VAL A 204 -13.45 3.73 1.96
CA VAL A 204 -14.48 3.21 1.06
C VAL A 204 -15.82 3.83 1.47
N ALA A 205 -16.58 4.35 0.51
CA ALA A 205 -17.87 4.95 0.76
C ALA A 205 -18.81 4.77 -0.46
N ALA A 206 -20.11 4.93 -0.26
CA ALA A 206 -21.09 4.86 -1.34
C ALA A 206 -21.04 6.09 -2.26
N ASP A 207 -20.63 7.25 -1.70
CA ASP A 207 -20.57 8.52 -2.42
C ASP A 207 -19.52 9.48 -1.80
N ALA A 208 -19.31 10.60 -2.49
CA ALA A 208 -18.33 11.60 -2.09
C ALA A 208 -18.69 12.29 -0.75
N GLN A 209 -19.98 12.48 -0.44
CA GLN A 209 -20.39 13.11 0.81
C GLN A 209 -20.09 12.21 2.01
N GLY A 210 -20.40 10.92 1.92
CA GLY A 210 -20.05 9.92 2.93
C GLY A 210 -18.54 9.79 3.11
N ALA A 211 -17.78 9.82 1.99
CA ALA A 211 -16.33 9.80 2.04
C ALA A 211 -15.74 11.01 2.77
N GLN A 212 -16.25 12.22 2.51
CA GLN A 212 -15.81 13.43 3.21
C GLN A 212 -16.14 13.39 4.72
N GLN A 213 -17.30 12.86 5.10
CA GLN A 213 -17.67 12.70 6.51
C GLN A 213 -16.74 11.70 7.22
N LEU A 214 -16.47 10.55 6.60
CA LEU A 214 -15.54 9.55 7.10
C LEU A 214 -14.12 10.11 7.25
N LEU A 215 -13.64 10.84 6.24
CA LEU A 215 -12.33 11.47 6.28
C LEU A 215 -12.23 12.53 7.37
N ALA A 216 -13.25 13.41 7.53
CA ALA A 216 -13.28 14.41 8.58
C ALA A 216 -13.20 13.76 9.97
N ALA A 217 -13.96 12.69 10.18
CA ALA A 217 -13.94 11.96 11.45
C ALA A 217 -12.57 11.30 11.69
N ALA A 218 -11.97 10.65 10.68
CA ALA A 218 -10.67 10.01 10.80
C ALA A 218 -9.54 11.02 11.09
N LEU A 219 -9.58 12.21 10.47
CA LEU A 219 -8.64 13.29 10.77
C LEU A 219 -8.79 13.80 12.22
N GLY A 220 -10.01 13.76 12.77
CA GLY A 220 -10.31 14.16 14.15
C GLY A 220 -9.89 13.18 15.23
N LEU A 221 -9.52 11.93 14.89
CA LEU A 221 -9.16 10.88 15.86
C LEU A 221 -7.88 11.14 16.66
N GLY A 222 -7.03 12.05 16.21
CA GLY A 222 -5.79 12.43 16.92
C GLY A 222 -4.96 13.42 16.13
N GLY A 223 -4.05 14.12 16.82
CA GLY A 223 -3.08 15.04 16.23
C GLY A 223 -1.87 14.33 15.64
N GLY A 224 -0.99 15.13 15.04
CA GLY A 224 0.27 14.72 14.46
C GLY A 224 0.19 14.45 12.95
N PRO A 225 1.33 14.10 12.33
CA PRO A 225 1.43 13.95 10.89
C PRO A 225 0.59 12.78 10.37
N VAL A 226 -0.05 13.01 9.22
CA VAL A 226 -0.94 12.04 8.57
C VAL A 226 -0.58 11.95 7.09
N PHE A 227 -0.59 10.73 6.55
CA PHE A 227 -0.51 10.42 5.13
C PHE A 227 -1.81 9.83 4.59
N LEU A 228 -2.13 10.20 3.34
CA LEU A 228 -3.26 9.65 2.57
C LEU A 228 -2.82 9.46 1.12
N ASP A 229 -3.17 8.33 0.51
CA ASP A 229 -2.90 8.07 -0.90
C ASP A 229 -4.22 8.14 -1.68
N VAL A 230 -4.43 9.29 -2.34
CA VAL A 230 -5.71 9.67 -2.97
C VAL A 230 -5.62 9.53 -4.48
N PRO A 231 -6.49 8.72 -5.14
CA PRO A 231 -6.62 8.70 -6.59
C PRO A 231 -6.96 10.08 -7.15
N ASP A 232 -6.33 10.49 -8.26
CA ASP A 232 -6.48 11.86 -8.81
C ASP A 232 -7.92 12.18 -9.25
N HIS A 233 -8.73 11.16 -9.57
CA HIS A 233 -10.15 11.35 -9.90
C HIS A 233 -11.02 11.67 -8.68
N GLN A 234 -10.54 11.52 -7.46
CA GLN A 234 -11.25 11.85 -6.21
C GLN A 234 -11.10 13.34 -5.85
N GLN A 235 -11.57 14.21 -6.74
CA GLN A 235 -11.39 15.66 -6.62
C GLN A 235 -12.01 16.26 -5.35
N SER A 236 -13.15 15.71 -4.87
CA SER A 236 -13.80 16.16 -3.64
C SER A 236 -12.95 15.94 -2.39
N ILE A 237 -12.18 14.84 -2.36
CA ILE A 237 -11.24 14.55 -1.29
C ILE A 237 -10.01 15.45 -1.40
N ALA A 238 -9.47 15.64 -2.60
CA ALA A 238 -8.34 16.54 -2.85
C ALA A 238 -8.67 17.97 -2.40
N ALA A 239 -9.81 18.52 -2.82
CA ALA A 239 -10.26 19.87 -2.42
C ALA A 239 -10.44 20.00 -0.90
N MET A 240 -10.96 18.96 -0.23
CA MET A 240 -11.09 18.94 1.22
C MET A 240 -9.73 18.95 1.93
N LEU A 241 -8.72 18.25 1.39
CA LEU A 241 -7.36 18.22 1.93
C LEU A 241 -6.66 19.56 1.71
N GLU A 242 -6.79 20.16 0.52
CA GLU A 242 -6.26 21.51 0.21
C GLU A 242 -6.82 22.58 1.16
N ALA A 243 -8.14 22.59 1.38
CA ALA A 243 -8.80 23.49 2.32
C ALA A 243 -8.28 23.33 3.77
N ARG A 244 -7.73 22.16 4.11
CA ARG A 244 -7.09 21.85 5.40
C ARG A 244 -5.57 22.03 5.40
N LYS A 245 -5.00 22.63 4.34
CA LYS A 245 -3.57 22.89 4.18
C LYS A 245 -2.71 21.62 4.13
N PHE A 246 -3.28 20.51 3.69
CA PHE A 246 -2.49 19.37 3.28
C PHE A 246 -1.75 19.67 1.97
N SER A 247 -0.57 19.11 1.81
CA SER A 247 0.24 19.24 0.61
C SER A 247 0.52 17.89 -0.03
N VAL A 248 0.71 17.87 -1.34
CA VAL A 248 1.14 16.68 -2.06
C VAL A 248 2.62 16.40 -1.73
N GLN A 249 2.91 15.23 -1.18
CA GLN A 249 4.27 14.80 -0.89
C GLN A 249 4.95 14.22 -2.14
N ARG A 250 4.24 13.35 -2.87
CA ARG A 250 4.73 12.70 -4.10
C ARG A 250 3.59 12.07 -4.89
N PRO A 251 3.75 11.98 -6.22
CA PRO A 251 2.82 11.23 -7.05
C PRO A 251 3.17 9.74 -7.07
N PHE A 252 2.16 8.93 -7.44
CA PHE A 252 2.28 7.54 -7.85
C PHE A 252 1.44 7.29 -9.10
N THR A 253 1.69 6.18 -9.76
CA THR A 253 0.83 5.64 -10.80
C THR A 253 0.46 4.21 -10.41
N ARG A 254 -0.83 3.91 -10.27
CA ARG A 254 -1.27 2.52 -10.21
C ARG A 254 -1.07 1.90 -11.57
N MET A 255 -0.39 0.77 -11.59
CA MET A 255 -0.06 0.05 -12.81
C MET A 255 -0.43 -1.42 -12.66
N ALA A 256 -0.74 -2.07 -13.79
CA ALA A 256 -1.06 -3.49 -13.81
C ALA A 256 -0.38 -4.20 -14.99
N HIS A 257 -0.15 -5.50 -14.81
CA HIS A 257 0.30 -6.44 -15.82
C HIS A 257 -0.67 -7.62 -15.86
N GLY A 258 -1.11 -8.01 -17.06
CA GLY A 258 -2.07 -9.10 -17.22
C GLY A 258 -3.53 -8.73 -16.96
N LEU A 259 -3.87 -7.43 -16.77
CA LEU A 259 -5.25 -6.94 -16.70
C LEU A 259 -5.61 -6.18 -17.97
N SER A 260 -6.81 -6.44 -18.51
CA SER A 260 -7.36 -5.72 -19.65
C SER A 260 -8.20 -4.49 -19.24
N THR A 261 -8.67 -4.44 -18.00
CA THR A 261 -9.50 -3.36 -17.45
C THR A 261 -9.09 -3.06 -16.02
N ARG A 262 -9.40 -1.84 -15.52
CA ARG A 262 -9.21 -1.52 -14.10
C ARG A 262 -10.13 -2.38 -13.25
N PRO A 263 -9.64 -3.00 -12.17
CA PRO A 263 -10.47 -3.88 -11.33
C PRO A 263 -11.32 -3.12 -10.32
N ASP A 264 -10.87 -1.95 -9.86
CA ASP A 264 -11.47 -1.17 -8.79
C ASP A 264 -12.70 -0.37 -9.25
N ASP A 265 -13.59 -0.05 -8.28
CA ASP A 265 -14.71 0.85 -8.47
C ASP A 265 -14.29 2.29 -8.12
N PRO A 266 -14.10 3.18 -9.13
CA PRO A 266 -13.70 4.57 -8.91
C PRO A 266 -14.75 5.41 -8.15
N ALA A 267 -15.99 4.96 -8.08
CA ALA A 267 -17.03 5.66 -7.33
C ALA A 267 -17.01 5.31 -5.83
N ARG A 268 -16.29 4.26 -5.43
CA ARG A 268 -16.29 3.74 -4.05
C ARG A 268 -14.94 3.82 -3.35
N LEU A 269 -13.82 3.71 -4.07
CA LEU A 269 -12.47 3.80 -3.50
C LEU A 269 -12.02 5.26 -3.48
N PHE A 270 -12.06 5.91 -2.32
CA PHE A 270 -11.70 7.31 -2.15
C PHE A 270 -10.25 7.51 -1.67
N VAL A 271 -9.73 6.63 -0.84
CA VAL A 271 -8.33 6.63 -0.40
C VAL A 271 -7.82 5.21 -0.39
N ALA A 272 -6.65 4.99 -0.97
CA ALA A 272 -5.99 3.69 -0.99
C ALA A 272 -5.51 3.27 0.42
N ALA A 273 -5.31 1.98 0.65
CA ALA A 273 -4.80 1.48 1.93
C ALA A 273 -3.34 1.89 2.19
N GLY A 274 -2.66 2.30 1.14
CA GLY A 274 -1.26 2.70 1.08
C GLY A 274 -0.65 2.14 -0.21
N PRO A 275 0.43 2.73 -0.75
CA PRO A 275 1.02 2.26 -2.02
C PRO A 275 1.58 0.84 -1.91
N GLU A 276 1.80 0.37 -0.70
CA GLU A 276 2.26 -0.99 -0.41
C GLU A 276 1.14 -2.03 -0.37
N PHE A 277 -0.13 -1.58 -0.23
CA PHE A 277 -1.30 -2.46 -0.08
C PHE A 277 -2.38 -2.22 -1.14
N GLY A 278 -2.32 -1.11 -1.86
CA GLY A 278 -3.29 -0.72 -2.88
C GLY A 278 -4.56 -0.02 -2.43
#